data_65f40136c6ac61ca8b78e48d9d859ec5
#
_entry.id   65f40136c6ac61ca8b78e48d9d859ec5
#
_cell.length_a   1.000
_cell.length_b   1.000
_cell.length_c   1.000
_cell.angle_alpha   90.00
_cell.angle_beta   90.00
_cell.angle_gamma   90.00
#
_symmetry.space_group_name_H-M   'P 1'
#
loop_
_entity.id
_entity.type
_entity.pdbx_description
1 polymer ?
#
loop_
_entity_poly.entity_id
_entity_poly.type
_entity_poly.pdbx_seq_one_letter_code
_entity_poly.pdbx_strand_id
1 'polypeptide(L)'
;MENTAVKTALKISQLVHNEGQIKGLPRNPRFIKDERFKALVKSVQDDPEMLDLRECIVYPHGKKFVVICNNMRLRAAKELGFETMPCKILPADTPIEKLKRYAEKDNISFGSWDYDILANEWDTEFLEDCGFEFGSFYDSKEEQEQPKTATKGKADQEQDDDEEIDDDKEAFYRQMFKDVLYESNNPFEIPNLLLERQAGKLELPLSPWGANSRLRKDVATYHFYVDDYRFEALFKDPINLLTSGCRAIVEPNCSLHDQTPIAWGLQLIYKKRWLSRYLQECGIDVYADLNVSHKFIEYNKMGIPKGYNAFFTRGLTGWIESLKSDLQVAQEISGLERPNLIVYGGGADIREFCQEHSLLYVTDFINAKK
;
A
#
# COMPACT_ATOMS: atom_id res chain seq x y z
N MET A 1 -45.22 2.40 1.86
CA MET A 1 -44.74 3.38 0.84
C MET A 1 -43.27 3.57 1.10
N GLU A 2 -42.42 3.18 0.16
CA GLU A 2 -40.98 3.39 0.28
C GLU A 2 -40.70 4.89 0.29
N ASN A 3 -40.13 5.36 1.38
CA ASN A 3 -39.74 6.74 1.60
C ASN A 3 -38.53 7.05 0.69
N THR A 4 -38.77 7.44 -0.55
CA THR A 4 -37.75 7.65 -1.56
C THR A 4 -37.17 9.05 -1.47
N ALA A 5 -35.82 9.17 -1.49
CA ALA A 5 -35.17 10.46 -1.51
C ALA A 5 -35.52 11.28 -2.76
N VAL A 6 -35.80 12.58 -2.59
CA VAL A 6 -36.26 13.48 -3.67
C VAL A 6 -35.06 14.24 -4.24
N LYS A 7 -34.89 14.17 -5.56
CA LYS A 7 -33.87 14.96 -6.29
C LYS A 7 -34.37 16.39 -6.53
N THR A 8 -33.59 17.39 -6.19
CA THR A 8 -33.92 18.82 -6.39
C THR A 8 -32.65 19.68 -6.36
N ALA A 9 -32.70 20.87 -6.95
CA ALA A 9 -31.66 21.87 -6.77
C ALA A 9 -32.01 22.75 -5.55
N LEU A 10 -31.08 22.85 -4.60
CA LEU A 10 -31.21 23.71 -3.42
C LEU A 10 -30.28 24.92 -3.51
N LYS A 11 -30.73 26.07 -2.98
CA LYS A 11 -29.83 27.22 -2.83
C LYS A 11 -28.68 26.87 -1.89
N ILE A 12 -27.46 27.23 -2.26
CA ILE A 12 -26.26 26.96 -1.44
C ILE A 12 -26.38 27.61 -0.05
N SER A 13 -27.09 28.74 0.05
CA SER A 13 -27.38 29.39 1.35
C SER A 13 -28.22 28.53 2.32
N GLN A 14 -28.93 27.54 1.82
CA GLN A 14 -29.71 26.59 2.61
C GLN A 14 -28.90 25.37 3.06
N LEU A 15 -27.70 25.17 2.49
CA LEU A 15 -26.84 24.01 2.74
C LEU A 15 -25.79 24.33 3.80
N VAL A 16 -25.64 23.43 4.76
CA VAL A 16 -24.63 23.51 5.80
C VAL A 16 -23.81 22.21 5.84
N HIS A 17 -22.52 22.35 6.14
CA HIS A 17 -21.64 21.19 6.34
C HIS A 17 -22.07 20.38 7.56
N ASN A 18 -21.76 19.09 7.57
CA ASN A 18 -21.96 18.28 8.75
C ASN A 18 -20.83 18.56 9.77
N GLU A 19 -21.11 19.39 10.74
CA GLU A 19 -20.24 19.77 11.86
C GLU A 19 -20.67 19.11 13.18
N GLY A 20 -21.51 18.06 13.12
CA GLY A 20 -22.03 17.35 14.30
C GLY A 20 -23.31 17.97 14.90
N GLN A 21 -23.99 18.86 14.19
CA GLN A 21 -25.19 19.55 14.66
C GLN A 21 -26.42 18.65 14.75
N ILE A 22 -26.41 17.47 14.15
CA ILE A 22 -27.48 16.47 14.29
C ILE A 22 -27.13 15.55 15.47
N LYS A 23 -27.97 15.53 16.49
CA LYS A 23 -27.73 14.69 17.68
C LYS A 23 -27.54 13.22 17.32
N GLY A 24 -26.36 12.68 17.68
CA GLY A 24 -25.99 11.29 17.41
C GLY A 24 -25.32 11.04 16.06
N LEU A 25 -25.21 12.04 15.18
CA LEU A 25 -24.41 11.98 13.97
C LEU A 25 -23.06 12.70 14.19
N PRO A 26 -21.92 12.02 14.14
CA PRO A 26 -20.60 12.66 14.21
C PRO A 26 -20.39 13.68 13.10
N ARG A 27 -19.50 14.65 13.32
CA ARG A 27 -19.05 15.56 12.25
C ARG A 27 -18.38 14.75 11.13
N ASN A 28 -18.40 15.31 9.91
CA ASN A 28 -17.69 14.67 8.79
C ASN A 28 -16.19 14.60 9.08
N PRO A 29 -15.58 13.40 9.14
CA PRO A 29 -14.16 13.26 9.45
C PRO A 29 -13.24 13.62 8.28
N ARG A 30 -13.78 13.67 7.04
CA ARG A 30 -13.00 13.90 5.85
C ARG A 30 -12.65 15.38 5.70
N PHE A 31 -11.37 15.66 5.54
CA PHE A 31 -10.86 16.95 5.09
C PHE A 31 -10.01 16.75 3.83
N ILE A 32 -9.77 17.82 3.10
CA ILE A 32 -8.94 17.82 1.91
C ILE A 32 -7.86 18.89 2.06
N LYS A 33 -6.62 18.55 1.75
CA LYS A 33 -5.49 19.47 1.78
C LYS A 33 -5.60 20.50 0.64
N ASP A 34 -4.95 21.66 0.81
CA ASP A 34 -5.10 22.80 -0.05
C ASP A 34 -4.84 22.51 -1.54
N GLU A 35 -3.81 21.79 -1.90
CA GLU A 35 -3.51 21.46 -3.31
C GLU A 35 -4.56 20.51 -3.92
N ARG A 36 -4.95 19.47 -3.21
CA ARG A 36 -6.03 18.57 -3.67
C ARG A 36 -7.39 19.26 -3.71
N PHE A 37 -7.59 20.26 -2.85
CA PHE A 37 -8.79 21.06 -2.89
C PHE A 37 -8.81 21.97 -4.13
N LYS A 38 -7.69 22.58 -4.51
CA LYS A 38 -7.55 23.34 -5.75
C LYS A 38 -7.85 22.48 -6.98
N ALA A 39 -7.33 21.24 -7.01
CA ALA A 39 -7.65 20.28 -8.08
C ALA A 39 -9.16 19.97 -8.14
N LEU A 40 -9.82 19.79 -6.99
CA LEU A 40 -11.27 19.60 -6.94
C LEU A 40 -12.02 20.83 -7.42
N VAL A 41 -11.60 22.05 -7.06
CA VAL A 41 -12.20 23.31 -7.53
C VAL A 41 -12.06 23.42 -9.03
N LYS A 42 -10.85 23.15 -9.57
CA LYS A 42 -10.61 23.13 -11.03
C LYS A 42 -11.52 22.11 -11.71
N SER A 43 -11.58 20.87 -11.22
CA SER A 43 -12.45 19.82 -11.79
C SER A 43 -13.94 20.21 -11.82
N VAL A 44 -14.45 20.90 -10.79
CA VAL A 44 -15.83 21.40 -10.78
C VAL A 44 -16.01 22.60 -11.71
N GLN A 45 -14.98 23.39 -11.92
CA GLN A 45 -14.99 24.52 -12.84
C GLN A 45 -14.99 24.06 -14.31
N ASP A 46 -14.17 23.06 -14.63
CA ASP A 46 -14.01 22.54 -15.98
C ASP A 46 -15.26 21.72 -16.41
N ASP A 47 -15.79 20.89 -15.51
CA ASP A 47 -16.93 20.01 -15.75
C ASP A 47 -18.06 20.22 -14.72
N PRO A 48 -18.77 21.36 -14.73
CA PRO A 48 -19.78 21.67 -13.70
C PRO A 48 -20.96 20.68 -13.68
N GLU A 49 -21.24 19.98 -14.78
CA GLU A 49 -22.24 18.91 -14.86
C GLU A 49 -21.90 17.71 -13.97
N MET A 50 -20.65 17.54 -13.55
CA MET A 50 -20.28 16.52 -12.57
C MET A 50 -20.99 16.70 -11.22
N LEU A 51 -21.47 17.91 -10.91
CA LEU A 51 -22.31 18.15 -9.74
C LEU A 51 -23.70 17.50 -9.89
N ASP A 52 -24.24 17.45 -11.11
CA ASP A 52 -25.52 16.78 -11.42
C ASP A 52 -25.40 15.26 -11.41
N LEU A 53 -24.25 14.73 -11.88
CA LEU A 53 -23.96 13.31 -11.90
C LEU A 53 -23.62 12.76 -10.50
N ARG A 54 -23.09 13.60 -9.62
CA ARG A 54 -22.74 13.27 -8.23
C ARG A 54 -23.32 14.28 -7.24
N GLU A 55 -24.65 14.30 -7.18
CA GLU A 55 -25.44 15.21 -6.33
C GLU A 55 -25.13 15.07 -4.83
N CYS A 56 -25.28 16.15 -4.07
CA CYS A 56 -25.14 16.10 -2.63
C CYS A 56 -26.30 15.33 -1.99
N ILE A 57 -26.00 14.45 -1.04
CA ILE A 57 -27.02 13.82 -0.19
C ILE A 57 -27.18 14.69 1.04
N VAL A 58 -28.41 15.15 1.27
CA VAL A 58 -28.71 16.11 2.35
C VAL A 58 -29.83 15.61 3.25
N TYR A 59 -29.78 16.00 4.52
CA TYR A 59 -30.78 15.68 5.52
C TYR A 59 -31.42 16.97 6.08
N PRO A 60 -32.77 17.08 6.18
CA PRO A 60 -33.43 18.27 6.67
C PRO A 60 -33.16 18.48 8.17
N HIS A 61 -32.74 19.69 8.53
CA HIS A 61 -32.50 20.08 9.92
C HIS A 61 -32.95 21.53 10.17
N GLY A 62 -34.09 21.69 10.78
CA GLY A 62 -34.69 22.98 10.98
C GLY A 62 -35.06 23.67 9.65
N LYS A 63 -34.51 24.87 9.41
CA LYS A 63 -34.74 25.65 8.20
C LYS A 63 -33.66 25.39 7.13
N LYS A 64 -32.69 24.51 7.40
CA LYS A 64 -31.55 24.20 6.53
C LYS A 64 -31.44 22.71 6.26
N PHE A 65 -30.50 22.36 5.40
CA PHE A 65 -30.17 20.99 5.04
C PHE A 65 -28.71 20.70 5.39
N VAL A 66 -28.45 19.67 6.16
CA VAL A 66 -27.11 19.22 6.51
C VAL A 66 -26.62 18.27 5.43
N VAL A 67 -25.45 18.54 4.86
CA VAL A 67 -24.85 17.69 3.84
C VAL A 67 -24.22 16.47 4.48
N ILE A 68 -24.74 15.30 4.15
CA ILE A 68 -24.26 14.00 4.63
C ILE A 68 -23.11 13.49 3.76
N CYS A 69 -23.27 13.58 2.41
CA CYS A 69 -22.28 13.16 1.43
C CYS A 69 -21.89 14.31 0.51
N ASN A 70 -20.67 14.31 -0.02
CA ASN A 70 -20.13 15.34 -0.93
C ASN A 70 -19.87 16.72 -0.28
N ASN A 71 -19.49 16.76 0.98
CA ASN A 71 -19.18 17.99 1.71
C ASN A 71 -18.08 18.84 1.01
N MET A 72 -17.06 18.22 0.41
CA MET A 72 -15.97 18.94 -0.25
C MET A 72 -16.43 19.57 -1.57
N ARG A 73 -17.33 18.93 -2.32
CA ARG A 73 -17.94 19.53 -3.50
C ARG A 73 -18.83 20.73 -3.16
N LEU A 74 -19.56 20.70 -2.05
CA LEU A 74 -20.26 21.88 -1.56
C LEU A 74 -19.29 23.03 -1.27
N ARG A 75 -18.12 22.74 -0.69
CA ARG A 75 -17.10 23.76 -0.43
C ARG A 75 -16.56 24.34 -1.75
N ALA A 76 -16.26 23.49 -2.73
CA ALA A 76 -15.80 23.94 -4.06
C ALA A 76 -16.87 24.79 -4.79
N ALA A 77 -18.12 24.36 -4.77
CA ALA A 77 -19.23 25.10 -5.36
C ALA A 77 -19.43 26.48 -4.70
N LYS A 78 -19.23 26.58 -3.38
CA LYS A 78 -19.25 27.87 -2.67
C LYS A 78 -18.12 28.79 -3.11
N GLU A 79 -16.90 28.25 -3.28
CA GLU A 79 -15.74 29.01 -3.70
C GLU A 79 -15.88 29.51 -5.13
N LEU A 80 -16.48 28.71 -6.02
CA LEU A 80 -16.79 29.07 -7.40
C LEU A 80 -18.02 29.99 -7.55
N GLY A 81 -18.72 30.31 -6.47
CA GLY A 81 -19.84 31.24 -6.49
C GLY A 81 -21.14 30.69 -7.08
N PHE A 82 -21.32 29.36 -7.10
CA PHE A 82 -22.60 28.77 -7.52
C PHE A 82 -23.74 29.19 -6.59
N GLU A 83 -24.90 29.51 -7.16
CA GLU A 83 -26.09 29.88 -6.37
C GLU A 83 -26.87 28.67 -5.86
N THR A 84 -26.88 27.59 -6.64
CA THR A 84 -27.62 26.37 -6.35
C THR A 84 -26.72 25.15 -6.48
N MET A 85 -27.13 24.06 -5.85
CA MET A 85 -26.45 22.77 -5.93
C MET A 85 -27.45 21.63 -6.07
N PRO A 86 -27.21 20.68 -6.98
CA PRO A 86 -28.01 19.48 -7.11
C PRO A 86 -27.96 18.64 -5.82
N CYS A 87 -29.10 18.30 -5.28
CA CYS A 87 -29.20 17.60 -4.01
C CYS A 87 -30.24 16.49 -4.05
N LYS A 88 -29.97 15.46 -3.26
CA LYS A 88 -30.92 14.40 -2.95
C LYS A 88 -31.32 14.52 -1.48
N ILE A 89 -32.57 14.90 -1.24
CA ILE A 89 -33.09 15.11 0.12
C ILE A 89 -33.52 13.77 0.71
N LEU A 90 -32.91 13.38 1.81
CA LEU A 90 -33.33 12.23 2.58
C LEU A 90 -34.62 12.52 3.37
N PRO A 91 -35.47 11.52 3.59
CA PRO A 91 -36.63 11.66 4.46
C PRO A 91 -36.24 12.09 5.87
N ALA A 92 -37.08 12.93 6.50
CA ALA A 92 -36.83 13.46 7.85
C ALA A 92 -36.83 12.37 8.93
N ASP A 93 -37.44 11.24 8.68
CA ASP A 93 -37.49 10.06 9.55
C ASP A 93 -36.36 9.06 9.31
N THR A 94 -35.37 9.42 8.49
CA THR A 94 -34.20 8.55 8.24
C THR A 94 -33.44 8.30 9.54
N PRO A 95 -33.27 7.03 9.96
CA PRO A 95 -32.58 6.71 11.20
C PRO A 95 -31.12 7.23 11.22
N ILE A 96 -30.66 7.72 12.38
CA ILE A 96 -29.29 8.25 12.55
C ILE A 96 -28.21 7.24 12.14
N GLU A 97 -28.39 5.96 12.48
CA GLU A 97 -27.46 4.89 12.08
C GLU A 97 -27.38 4.71 10.55
N LYS A 98 -28.43 5.05 9.84
CA LYS A 98 -28.43 5.03 8.38
C LYS A 98 -27.69 6.25 7.81
N LEU A 99 -27.81 7.42 8.43
CA LEU A 99 -27.06 8.63 8.08
C LEU A 99 -25.56 8.42 8.30
N LYS A 100 -25.16 7.83 9.44
CA LYS A 100 -23.76 7.45 9.69
C LYS A 100 -23.23 6.54 8.57
N ARG A 101 -23.94 5.45 8.26
CA ARG A 101 -23.54 4.52 7.20
C ARG A 101 -23.41 5.20 5.84
N TYR A 102 -24.24 6.17 5.51
CA TYR A 102 -24.12 6.91 4.26
C TYR A 102 -22.87 7.78 4.25
N ALA A 103 -22.61 8.53 5.33
CA ALA A 103 -21.41 9.36 5.45
C ALA A 103 -20.12 8.53 5.38
N GLU A 104 -20.06 7.36 6.04
CA GLU A 104 -18.92 6.47 6.01
C GLU A 104 -18.70 5.86 4.60
N LYS A 105 -19.76 5.30 4.00
CA LYS A 105 -19.67 4.68 2.67
C LYS A 105 -19.27 5.66 1.57
N ASP A 106 -19.63 6.94 1.68
CA ASP A 106 -19.20 7.99 0.75
C ASP A 106 -17.71 8.33 0.91
N ASN A 107 -17.17 8.13 2.10
CA ASN A 107 -15.77 8.42 2.42
C ASN A 107 -14.82 7.24 2.18
N ILE A 108 -15.33 6.00 2.15
CA ILE A 108 -14.54 4.79 1.91
C ILE A 108 -14.37 4.58 0.41
N SER A 109 -13.12 4.50 -0.04
CA SER A 109 -12.81 4.10 -1.40
C SER A 109 -12.78 2.57 -1.49
N PHE A 110 -13.69 1.97 -2.26
CA PHE A 110 -13.77 0.51 -2.46
C PHE A 110 -12.97 0.01 -3.65
N GLY A 111 -12.38 0.90 -4.44
CA GLY A 111 -11.59 0.58 -5.61
C GLY A 111 -10.11 0.92 -5.43
N SER A 112 -9.26 0.19 -6.13
CA SER A 112 -7.86 0.54 -6.38
C SER A 112 -7.68 0.72 -7.89
N TRP A 113 -6.78 1.62 -8.26
CA TRP A 113 -6.41 1.82 -9.64
C TRP A 113 -5.55 0.64 -10.13
N ASP A 114 -5.80 0.19 -11.34
CA ASP A 114 -4.89 -0.67 -12.07
C ASP A 114 -3.94 0.25 -12.85
N TYR A 115 -2.74 0.43 -12.31
CA TYR A 115 -1.76 1.36 -12.87
C TYR A 115 -1.19 0.90 -14.20
N ASP A 116 -1.21 -0.40 -14.47
CA ASP A 116 -0.78 -0.94 -15.77
C ASP A 116 -1.80 -0.53 -16.84
N ILE A 117 -3.08 -0.58 -16.55
CA ILE A 117 -4.14 -0.08 -17.45
C ILE A 117 -4.03 1.42 -17.61
N LEU A 118 -3.86 2.17 -16.51
CA LEU A 118 -3.72 3.63 -16.59
C LEU A 118 -2.51 4.04 -17.44
N ALA A 119 -1.37 3.37 -17.26
CA ALA A 119 -0.14 3.71 -17.98
C ALA A 119 -0.16 3.29 -19.47
N ASN A 120 -0.92 2.26 -19.83
CA ASN A 120 -0.90 1.69 -21.18
C ASN A 120 -2.13 2.05 -22.04
N GLU A 121 -3.25 2.42 -21.42
CA GLU A 121 -4.52 2.65 -22.12
C GLU A 121 -5.05 4.08 -21.95
N TRP A 122 -4.52 4.84 -20.99
CA TRP A 122 -4.94 6.21 -20.70
C TRP A 122 -3.80 7.19 -20.98
N ASP A 123 -4.13 8.33 -21.53
CA ASP A 123 -3.19 9.42 -21.74
C ASP A 123 -2.80 10.06 -20.40
N THR A 124 -1.49 10.12 -20.11
CA THR A 124 -0.95 10.65 -18.85
C THR A 124 -1.26 12.13 -18.65
N GLU A 125 -1.15 12.93 -19.70
CA GLU A 125 -1.42 14.37 -19.65
C GLU A 125 -2.91 14.63 -19.38
N PHE A 126 -3.79 13.81 -19.99
CA PHE A 126 -5.23 13.83 -19.70
C PHE A 126 -5.54 13.44 -18.24
N LEU A 127 -4.87 12.42 -17.70
CA LEU A 127 -5.09 12.00 -16.31
C LEU A 127 -4.62 13.08 -15.32
N GLU A 128 -3.50 13.74 -15.59
CA GLU A 128 -2.99 14.87 -14.78
C GLU A 128 -3.93 16.06 -14.84
N ASP A 129 -4.46 16.39 -16.01
CA ASP A 129 -5.44 17.47 -16.18
C ASP A 129 -6.76 17.18 -15.43
N CYS A 130 -7.17 15.90 -15.36
CA CYS A 130 -8.27 15.44 -14.52
C CYS A 130 -7.95 15.45 -13.01
N GLY A 131 -6.74 15.85 -12.60
CA GLY A 131 -6.31 15.90 -11.20
C GLY A 131 -5.77 14.59 -10.67
N PHE A 132 -5.35 13.66 -11.53
CA PHE A 132 -4.67 12.44 -11.14
C PHE A 132 -3.18 12.74 -10.91
N GLU A 133 -2.70 12.56 -9.70
CA GLU A 133 -1.31 12.82 -9.32
C GLU A 133 -0.49 11.53 -9.37
N PHE A 134 0.33 11.34 -10.41
CA PHE A 134 1.27 10.20 -10.51
C PHE A 134 2.38 10.25 -9.44
N GLY A 135 2.73 11.46 -8.94
CA GLY A 135 3.77 11.68 -7.93
C GLY A 135 3.33 11.54 -6.48
N SER A 136 2.03 11.58 -6.19
CA SER A 136 1.51 11.61 -4.80
C SER A 136 1.70 10.31 -4.03
N PHE A 137 2.19 9.24 -4.69
CA PHE A 137 2.54 7.97 -4.03
C PHE A 137 3.83 8.07 -3.21
N TYR A 138 4.73 8.97 -3.57
CA TYR A 138 5.96 9.22 -2.82
C TYR A 138 5.79 10.32 -1.75
N ASP A 139 4.94 11.33 -2.03
CA ASP A 139 4.75 12.49 -1.14
C ASP A 139 3.74 12.27 -0.01
N SER A 140 2.80 11.32 -0.14
CA SER A 140 1.76 11.12 0.88
C SER A 140 2.28 10.62 2.23
N LYS A 141 3.56 10.25 2.32
CA LYS A 141 4.22 9.83 3.57
C LYS A 141 5.14 10.89 4.18
N GLU A 142 5.73 11.78 3.40
CA GLU A 142 6.62 12.82 3.94
C GLU A 142 5.89 14.03 4.52
N GLU A 143 4.64 14.29 4.13
CA GLU A 143 3.90 15.44 4.64
C GLU A 143 3.21 15.24 6.00
N GLN A 144 3.30 14.08 6.63
CA GLN A 144 2.77 13.89 7.98
C GLN A 144 3.76 14.26 9.09
N GLU A 145 5.04 14.59 8.76
CA GLU A 145 6.05 14.93 9.74
C GLU A 145 6.67 16.31 9.49
N GLN A 146 5.90 17.39 9.58
CA GLN A 146 6.48 18.70 9.87
C GLN A 146 5.96 19.22 11.21
N PRO A 147 6.85 19.43 12.20
CA PRO A 147 6.46 19.98 13.49
C PRO A 147 6.08 21.44 13.30
N LYS A 148 4.89 21.80 13.73
CA LYS A 148 4.46 23.19 13.83
C LYS A 148 5.38 23.91 14.78
N THR A 149 6.14 24.88 14.29
CA THR A 149 6.94 25.82 15.06
C THR A 149 6.08 26.52 16.10
N ALA A 150 6.45 26.33 17.36
CA ALA A 150 5.85 26.98 18.52
C ALA A 150 6.10 28.48 18.50
N THR A 151 5.03 29.26 18.61
CA THR A 151 5.11 30.67 19.04
C THR A 151 5.13 30.72 20.58
N LYS A 152 6.12 31.46 21.09
CA LYS A 152 6.39 31.67 22.49
C LYS A 152 5.23 32.34 23.25
N GLY A 153 5.04 31.90 24.50
CA GLY A 153 4.42 32.76 25.48
C GLY A 153 3.88 32.09 26.73
N LYS A 154 4.67 32.15 27.76
CA LYS A 154 4.42 32.22 29.20
C LYS A 154 4.53 30.95 30.03
N ALA A 155 5.45 31.12 30.96
CA ALA A 155 5.85 30.29 32.08
C ALA A 155 4.74 30.03 33.10
N ASP A 156 5.02 28.98 33.87
CA ASP A 156 4.59 28.60 35.21
C ASP A 156 3.43 27.63 35.33
N GLN A 157 3.77 26.39 35.56
CA GLN A 157 3.54 25.62 36.79
C GLN A 157 3.78 24.12 36.48
N GLU A 158 4.76 23.59 37.23
CA GLU A 158 5.01 22.17 37.35
C GLU A 158 3.77 21.51 37.97
N GLN A 159 3.12 20.64 37.21
CA GLN A 159 2.31 19.55 37.71
C GLN A 159 2.82 18.31 37.04
N ASP A 160 3.31 17.38 37.85
CA ASP A 160 3.52 15.98 37.48
C ASP A 160 2.14 15.38 37.11
N ASP A 161 1.81 15.46 35.84
CA ASP A 161 0.77 14.63 35.25
C ASP A 161 1.46 13.39 34.72
N ASP A 162 1.27 12.26 35.38
CA ASP A 162 1.47 10.95 34.79
C ASP A 162 0.63 10.90 33.52
N GLU A 163 1.24 11.24 32.36
CA GLU A 163 0.61 11.04 31.06
C GLU A 163 0.37 9.53 30.92
N GLU A 164 -0.90 9.11 31.02
CA GLU A 164 -1.32 7.82 30.49
C GLU A 164 -0.82 7.73 29.06
N ILE A 165 0.20 6.89 28.84
CA ILE A 165 0.78 6.65 27.52
C ILE A 165 -0.35 6.10 26.66
N ASP A 166 -0.75 6.88 25.67
CA ASP A 166 -1.76 6.51 24.69
C ASP A 166 -1.24 5.30 23.90
N ASP A 167 -1.73 4.11 24.21
CA ASP A 167 -1.33 2.84 23.60
C ASP A 167 -1.35 2.89 22.06
N ASP A 168 -2.22 3.71 21.47
CA ASP A 168 -2.29 3.93 20.03
C ASP A 168 -1.09 4.73 19.49
N LYS A 169 -0.53 5.66 20.28
CA LYS A 169 0.70 6.38 19.91
C LYS A 169 1.93 5.50 20.04
N GLU A 170 2.00 4.69 21.08
CA GLU A 170 3.11 3.73 21.26
C GLU A 170 3.11 2.69 20.13
N ALA A 171 1.96 2.19 19.71
CA ALA A 171 1.83 1.28 18.57
C ALA A 171 2.25 1.94 17.25
N PHE A 172 2.02 3.25 17.07
CA PHE A 172 2.48 3.99 15.89
C PHE A 172 4.01 4.13 15.83
N TYR A 173 4.68 4.27 16.98
CA TYR A 173 6.15 4.39 17.04
C TYR A 173 6.88 3.05 17.12
N ARG A 174 6.19 1.94 17.45
CA ARG A 174 6.77 0.59 17.42
C ARG A 174 7.04 0.18 15.98
N GLN A 175 8.27 0.38 15.57
CA GLN A 175 8.80 -0.18 14.34
C GLN A 175 9.60 -1.43 14.74
N MET A 176 8.96 -2.61 14.73
CA MET A 176 9.55 -3.88 15.19
C MET A 176 10.97 -4.13 14.63
N PHE A 177 11.24 -3.71 13.40
CA PHE A 177 12.57 -3.85 12.77
C PHE A 177 13.66 -2.94 13.37
N LYS A 178 13.32 -1.98 14.24
CA LYS A 178 14.29 -1.18 15.01
C LYS A 178 14.49 -1.72 16.41
N ASP A 179 13.48 -2.37 16.97
CA ASP A 179 13.47 -2.77 18.38
C ASP A 179 13.98 -4.19 18.60
N VAL A 180 13.90 -5.04 17.57
CA VAL A 180 14.40 -6.42 17.60
C VAL A 180 15.60 -6.55 16.68
N LEU A 181 16.79 -6.69 17.26
CA LEU A 181 18.03 -6.89 16.52
C LEU A 181 18.34 -8.39 16.42
N TYR A 182 18.73 -8.83 15.22
CA TYR A 182 19.18 -10.19 14.96
C TYR A 182 20.69 -10.24 14.74
N GLU A 183 21.28 -11.41 14.91
CA GLU A 183 22.68 -11.64 14.59
C GLU A 183 22.99 -11.25 13.14
N SER A 184 24.12 -10.59 12.97
CA SER A 184 24.62 -10.13 11.68
C SER A 184 26.13 -10.32 11.61
N ASN A 185 26.63 -10.66 10.43
CA ASN A 185 28.05 -10.82 10.12
C ASN A 185 28.54 -9.76 9.12
N ASN A 186 27.81 -8.68 8.93
CA ASN A 186 28.14 -7.63 7.97
C ASN A 186 28.11 -6.23 8.61
N PRO A 187 28.80 -5.23 8.02
CA PRO A 187 28.97 -3.90 8.62
C PRO A 187 27.69 -3.05 8.64
N PHE A 188 26.63 -3.49 7.99
CA PHE A 188 25.34 -2.78 7.95
C PHE A 188 24.31 -3.41 8.87
N GLU A 189 24.71 -4.39 9.67
CA GLU A 189 23.85 -5.08 10.64
C GLU A 189 22.61 -5.74 9.98
N ILE A 190 22.70 -6.03 8.67
CA ILE A 190 21.64 -6.76 7.95
C ILE A 190 21.54 -8.16 8.57
N PRO A 191 20.36 -8.57 9.09
CA PRO A 191 20.16 -9.85 9.76
C PRO A 191 20.61 -11.05 8.95
N ASN A 192 21.19 -12.06 9.61
CA ASN A 192 21.45 -13.34 8.97
C ASN A 192 20.18 -14.20 8.91
N LEU A 193 19.87 -14.77 7.75
CA LEU A 193 18.86 -15.82 7.65
C LEU A 193 19.30 -17.09 8.37
N LEU A 194 18.35 -17.86 8.84
CA LEU A 194 18.60 -19.18 9.47
C LEU A 194 18.76 -20.25 8.39
N LEU A 195 19.89 -20.96 8.42
CA LEU A 195 20.18 -22.02 7.46
C LEU A 195 19.20 -23.20 7.59
N GLU A 196 18.82 -23.51 8.82
CA GLU A 196 17.87 -24.59 9.14
C GLU A 196 16.41 -24.26 8.78
N ARG A 197 16.12 -22.99 8.47
CA ARG A 197 14.81 -22.52 8.04
C ARG A 197 14.80 -22.04 6.58
N GLN A 198 15.77 -22.48 5.79
CA GLN A 198 15.71 -22.30 4.34
C GLN A 198 14.62 -23.18 3.75
N ALA A 199 13.89 -22.65 2.77
CA ALA A 199 12.86 -23.42 2.10
C ALA A 199 13.46 -24.58 1.26
N GLY A 200 12.76 -25.67 1.21
CA GLY A 200 13.16 -26.85 0.47
C GLY A 200 12.60 -26.90 -0.95
N LYS A 201 11.85 -27.96 -1.24
CA LYS A 201 11.10 -28.07 -2.50
C LYS A 201 9.91 -27.10 -2.50
N LEU A 202 9.68 -26.44 -3.66
CA LEU A 202 8.53 -25.55 -3.80
C LEU A 202 7.22 -26.27 -3.50
N GLU A 203 6.51 -25.74 -2.52
CA GLU A 203 5.18 -26.19 -2.14
C GLU A 203 4.11 -25.34 -2.81
N LEU A 204 3.14 -25.99 -3.42
CA LEU A 204 2.02 -25.37 -4.12
C LEU A 204 0.75 -25.44 -3.25
N PRO A 205 -0.19 -24.51 -3.41
CA PRO A 205 -0.19 -23.40 -4.37
C PRO A 205 0.81 -22.28 -4.03
N LEU A 206 1.47 -21.75 -5.06
CA LEU A 206 2.24 -20.52 -5.02
C LEU A 206 1.32 -19.34 -5.38
N SER A 207 1.30 -18.29 -4.58
CA SER A 207 0.41 -17.14 -4.82
C SER A 207 1.09 -15.81 -4.51
N PRO A 208 0.78 -14.73 -5.25
CA PRO A 208 1.26 -13.42 -4.87
C PRO A 208 0.62 -12.95 -3.56
N TRP A 209 1.39 -12.30 -2.69
CA TRP A 209 0.85 -11.59 -1.55
C TRP A 209 0.02 -10.39 -2.03
N GLY A 210 -1.18 -10.21 -1.48
CA GLY A 210 -2.07 -9.14 -1.96
C GLY A 210 -3.15 -8.77 -0.97
N ALA A 211 -4.15 -7.99 -1.45
CA ALA A 211 -5.28 -7.57 -0.63
C ALA A 211 -6.02 -8.77 -0.02
N ASN A 212 -6.56 -8.60 1.18
CA ASN A 212 -7.27 -9.64 1.95
C ASN A 212 -8.35 -10.40 1.15
N SER A 213 -8.99 -9.75 0.17
CA SER A 213 -9.96 -10.38 -0.73
C SER A 213 -9.37 -11.41 -1.70
N ARG A 214 -8.04 -11.45 -1.85
CA ARG A 214 -7.30 -12.38 -2.71
C ARG A 214 -6.50 -13.41 -1.91
N LEU A 215 -6.47 -13.31 -0.59
CA LEU A 215 -5.81 -14.29 0.25
C LEU A 215 -6.59 -15.61 0.21
N ARG A 216 -6.00 -16.61 -0.42
CA ARG A 216 -6.52 -17.97 -0.40
C ARG A 216 -6.08 -18.62 0.90
N LYS A 217 -7.01 -19.28 1.58
CA LYS A 217 -6.74 -19.97 2.85
C LYS A 217 -5.84 -21.22 2.72
N ASP A 218 -5.56 -21.63 1.48
CA ASP A 218 -4.86 -22.87 1.12
C ASP A 218 -3.49 -22.63 0.45
N VAL A 219 -2.97 -21.39 0.50
CA VAL A 219 -1.67 -21.07 -0.10
C VAL A 219 -0.54 -21.66 0.73
N ALA A 220 0.31 -22.47 0.09
CA ALA A 220 1.48 -23.04 0.74
C ALA A 220 2.68 -22.10 0.74
N THR A 221 2.88 -21.37 -0.37
CA THR A 221 3.99 -20.43 -0.53
C THR A 221 3.51 -19.08 -1.05
N TYR A 222 3.89 -17.99 -0.39
CA TYR A 222 3.68 -16.63 -0.88
C TYR A 222 4.93 -16.06 -1.52
N HIS A 223 4.77 -15.30 -2.63
CA HIS A 223 5.80 -14.46 -3.21
C HIS A 223 5.37 -13.00 -3.23
N PHE A 224 6.35 -12.08 -3.33
CA PHE A 224 6.14 -10.65 -3.27
C PHE A 224 6.56 -9.94 -4.56
N TYR A 225 6.47 -10.60 -5.71
CA TYR A 225 6.60 -9.96 -7.04
C TYR A 225 5.32 -9.22 -7.38
N VAL A 226 5.02 -8.23 -6.58
CA VAL A 226 3.87 -7.33 -6.61
C VAL A 226 4.36 -5.94 -6.20
N ASP A 227 3.54 -4.92 -6.37
CA ASP A 227 3.91 -3.56 -5.94
C ASP A 227 4.23 -3.49 -4.45
N ASP A 228 5.24 -2.73 -4.07
CA ASP A 228 5.77 -2.65 -2.70
C ASP A 228 4.70 -2.27 -1.66
N TYR A 229 3.77 -1.37 -2.02
CA TYR A 229 2.68 -0.94 -1.12
C TYR A 229 1.78 -2.09 -0.66
N ARG A 230 1.71 -3.22 -1.41
CA ARG A 230 0.85 -4.37 -1.08
C ARG A 230 1.36 -5.16 0.12
N PHE A 231 2.64 -5.09 0.40
CA PHE A 231 3.24 -5.81 1.52
C PHE A 231 3.88 -4.88 2.57
N GLU A 232 3.83 -3.58 2.38
CA GLU A 232 4.44 -2.64 3.32
C GLU A 232 3.88 -2.74 4.74
N ALA A 233 2.59 -3.06 4.88
CA ALA A 233 1.96 -3.29 6.17
C ALA A 233 2.63 -4.43 6.98
N LEU A 234 3.24 -5.42 6.29
CA LEU A 234 3.94 -6.52 6.96
C LEU A 234 5.20 -6.07 7.72
N PHE A 235 5.80 -4.95 7.33
CA PHE A 235 6.94 -4.40 8.08
C PHE A 235 6.52 -3.75 9.41
N LYS A 236 5.23 -3.47 9.58
CA LYS A 236 4.64 -2.95 10.82
C LYS A 236 4.03 -4.08 11.65
N ASP A 237 3.25 -4.94 11.00
CA ASP A 237 2.56 -6.06 11.64
C ASP A 237 2.42 -7.23 10.67
N PRO A 238 3.21 -8.32 10.82
CA PRO A 238 3.16 -9.50 9.98
C PRO A 238 2.08 -10.52 10.38
N ILE A 239 1.18 -10.20 11.32
CA ILE A 239 0.20 -11.14 11.87
C ILE A 239 -0.67 -11.80 10.80
N ASN A 240 -1.07 -11.04 9.77
CA ASN A 240 -1.89 -11.57 8.68
C ASN A 240 -1.16 -12.65 7.86
N LEU A 241 0.16 -12.54 7.74
CA LEU A 241 0.97 -13.57 7.08
C LEU A 241 1.14 -14.78 7.98
N LEU A 242 1.43 -14.58 9.25
CA LEU A 242 1.56 -15.65 10.24
C LEU A 242 0.27 -16.48 10.37
N THR A 243 -0.88 -15.83 10.33
CA THR A 243 -2.19 -16.48 10.47
C THR A 243 -2.73 -17.03 9.13
N SER A 244 -2.05 -16.79 8.01
CA SER A 244 -2.47 -17.30 6.70
C SER A 244 -2.35 -18.82 6.56
N GLY A 245 -1.50 -19.46 7.41
CA GLY A 245 -1.21 -20.87 7.35
C GLY A 245 -0.21 -21.27 6.25
N CYS A 246 0.47 -20.32 5.62
CA CYS A 246 1.53 -20.60 4.66
C CYS A 246 2.73 -21.26 5.36
N ARG A 247 3.44 -22.10 4.62
CA ARG A 247 4.64 -22.80 5.12
C ARG A 247 5.93 -22.15 4.70
N ALA A 248 5.91 -21.48 3.56
CA ALA A 248 7.08 -20.79 3.02
C ALA A 248 6.73 -19.45 2.41
N ILE A 249 7.73 -18.60 2.34
CA ILE A 249 7.69 -17.34 1.58
C ILE A 249 8.92 -17.20 0.69
N VAL A 250 8.77 -16.44 -0.39
CA VAL A 250 9.88 -15.75 -1.05
C VAL A 250 10.09 -14.44 -0.29
N GLU A 251 11.32 -14.02 -0.02
CA GLU A 251 11.57 -12.70 0.58
C GLU A 251 10.84 -11.58 -0.17
N PRO A 252 10.41 -10.49 0.51
CA PRO A 252 9.85 -9.34 -0.16
C PRO A 252 10.78 -8.79 -1.26
N ASN A 253 10.26 -8.69 -2.47
CA ASN A 253 10.96 -8.06 -3.58
C ASN A 253 10.74 -6.56 -3.55
N CYS A 254 11.60 -5.84 -2.83
CA CYS A 254 11.55 -4.39 -2.77
C CYS A 254 12.08 -3.78 -4.07
N SER A 255 11.43 -2.72 -4.57
CA SER A 255 11.81 -2.05 -5.81
C SER A 255 13.18 -1.37 -5.70
N LEU A 256 14.21 -2.05 -6.19
CA LEU A 256 15.61 -1.60 -6.21
C LEU A 256 16.07 -1.38 -7.65
N HIS A 257 16.29 -0.13 -8.02
CA HIS A 257 16.74 0.28 -9.35
C HIS A 257 18.18 0.83 -9.32
N ASP A 258 18.84 0.93 -10.47
CA ASP A 258 20.21 1.45 -10.55
C ASP A 258 20.33 2.92 -10.09
N GLN A 259 19.24 3.69 -10.23
CA GLN A 259 19.15 5.09 -9.76
C GLN A 259 18.86 5.21 -8.27
N THR A 260 18.43 4.14 -7.60
CA THR A 260 18.14 4.15 -6.16
C THR A 260 19.40 4.55 -5.38
N PRO A 261 19.36 5.55 -4.46
CA PRO A 261 20.50 5.86 -3.60
C PRO A 261 20.91 4.64 -2.76
N ILE A 262 22.23 4.45 -2.55
CA ILE A 262 22.73 3.28 -1.80
C ILE A 262 22.13 3.19 -0.40
N ALA A 263 22.07 4.31 0.32
CA ALA A 263 21.52 4.34 1.69
C ALA A 263 20.05 3.88 1.72
N TRP A 264 19.24 4.33 0.76
CA TRP A 264 17.85 3.89 0.64
C TRP A 264 17.73 2.40 0.27
N GLY A 265 18.55 1.94 -0.66
CA GLY A 265 18.59 0.52 -1.05
C GLY A 265 19.03 -0.38 0.11
N LEU A 266 20.00 0.04 0.90
CA LEU A 266 20.41 -0.67 2.12
C LEU A 266 19.26 -0.78 3.13
N GLN A 267 18.50 0.30 3.34
CA GLN A 267 17.32 0.27 4.20
C GLN A 267 16.27 -0.74 3.72
N LEU A 268 16.02 -0.80 2.41
CA LEU A 268 15.08 -1.77 1.84
C LEU A 268 15.59 -3.21 1.99
N ILE A 269 16.88 -3.45 1.76
CA ILE A 269 17.50 -4.77 1.96
C ILE A 269 17.45 -5.17 3.44
N TYR A 270 17.73 -4.25 4.35
CA TYR A 270 17.61 -4.48 5.78
C TYR A 270 16.18 -4.88 6.14
N LYS A 271 15.17 -4.10 5.72
CA LYS A 271 13.75 -4.36 6.04
C LYS A 271 13.29 -5.73 5.53
N LYS A 272 13.58 -6.07 4.26
CA LYS A 272 13.16 -7.37 3.71
C LYS A 272 13.84 -8.53 4.44
N ARG A 273 15.13 -8.42 4.76
CA ARG A 273 15.89 -9.43 5.46
C ARG A 273 15.44 -9.60 6.91
N TRP A 274 15.15 -8.48 7.58
CA TRP A 274 14.62 -8.49 8.93
C TRP A 274 13.26 -9.20 9.00
N LEU A 275 12.34 -8.88 8.09
CA LEU A 275 11.05 -9.53 8.05
C LEU A 275 11.17 -11.03 7.76
N SER A 276 12.02 -11.40 6.81
CA SER A 276 12.28 -12.81 6.47
C SER A 276 12.86 -13.58 7.66
N ARG A 277 13.83 -12.99 8.36
CA ARG A 277 14.40 -13.57 9.57
C ARG A 277 13.37 -13.70 10.69
N TYR A 278 12.56 -12.69 10.92
CA TYR A 278 11.46 -12.73 11.90
C TYR A 278 10.48 -13.89 11.60
N LEU A 279 10.11 -14.05 10.34
CA LEU A 279 9.21 -15.11 9.91
C LEU A 279 9.84 -16.51 10.08
N GLN A 280 11.15 -16.64 9.88
CA GLN A 280 11.86 -17.88 10.16
C GLN A 280 11.80 -18.25 11.65
N GLU A 281 11.94 -17.28 12.57
CA GLU A 281 11.74 -17.52 14.02
C GLU A 281 10.30 -17.97 14.33
N CYS A 282 9.33 -17.49 13.56
CA CYS A 282 7.94 -17.91 13.68
C CYS A 282 7.63 -19.25 13.00
N GLY A 283 8.62 -19.93 12.42
CA GLY A 283 8.46 -21.26 11.83
C GLY A 283 8.13 -21.29 10.35
N ILE A 284 8.22 -20.17 9.62
CA ILE A 284 8.01 -20.09 8.17
C ILE A 284 9.36 -20.27 7.46
N ASP A 285 9.41 -21.11 6.43
CA ASP A 285 10.60 -21.30 5.63
C ASP A 285 10.75 -20.21 4.57
N VAL A 286 12.00 -19.84 4.23
CA VAL A 286 12.26 -18.69 3.37
C VAL A 286 13.07 -19.07 2.15
N TYR A 287 12.66 -18.57 0.97
CA TYR A 287 13.49 -18.44 -0.22
C TYR A 287 14.10 -17.05 -0.24
N ALA A 288 15.42 -16.93 -0.31
CA ALA A 288 16.08 -15.65 -0.50
C ALA A 288 15.79 -15.11 -1.91
N ASP A 289 15.33 -13.87 -2.01
CA ASP A 289 15.06 -13.20 -3.28
C ASP A 289 16.34 -12.58 -3.84
N LEU A 290 16.75 -13.03 -5.03
CA LEU A 290 17.94 -12.52 -5.72
C LEU A 290 17.63 -11.39 -6.73
N ASN A 291 16.34 -11.12 -7.00
CA ASN A 291 15.92 -10.14 -7.98
C ASN A 291 16.15 -8.70 -7.50
N VAL A 292 17.36 -8.22 -7.69
CA VAL A 292 17.77 -6.84 -7.39
C VAL A 292 18.56 -6.26 -8.57
N SER A 293 18.64 -4.93 -8.68
CA SER A 293 19.51 -4.33 -9.70
C SER A 293 20.98 -4.65 -9.44
N HIS A 294 21.79 -4.66 -10.51
CA HIS A 294 23.22 -5.01 -10.46
C HIS A 294 23.99 -4.23 -9.39
N LYS A 295 23.63 -2.97 -9.17
CA LYS A 295 24.20 -2.09 -8.14
C LYS A 295 24.08 -2.66 -6.73
N PHE A 296 23.06 -3.46 -6.45
CA PHE A 296 22.72 -3.93 -5.10
C PHE A 296 23.05 -5.41 -4.86
N ILE A 297 23.60 -6.12 -5.82
CA ILE A 297 23.90 -7.57 -5.70
C ILE A 297 24.73 -7.86 -4.45
N GLU A 298 25.87 -7.16 -4.27
CA GLU A 298 26.77 -7.41 -3.14
C GLU A 298 26.12 -7.09 -1.78
N TYR A 299 25.27 -6.07 -1.73
CA TYR A 299 24.51 -5.75 -0.53
C TYR A 299 23.40 -6.78 -0.27
N ASN A 300 22.74 -7.28 -1.31
CA ASN A 300 21.69 -8.28 -1.18
C ASN A 300 22.21 -9.66 -0.75
N LYS A 301 23.48 -9.98 -1.05
CA LYS A 301 24.16 -11.19 -0.54
C LYS A 301 24.37 -11.15 0.98
N MET A 302 24.47 -9.96 1.57
CA MET A 302 24.65 -9.81 3.02
C MET A 302 23.47 -10.38 3.79
N GLY A 303 23.77 -11.11 4.86
CA GLY A 303 22.76 -11.81 5.65
C GLY A 303 22.24 -13.12 5.04
N ILE A 304 22.73 -13.57 3.88
CA ILE A 304 22.48 -14.92 3.39
C ILE A 304 23.69 -15.78 3.78
N PRO A 305 23.54 -16.78 4.68
CA PRO A 305 24.67 -17.57 5.14
C PRO A 305 25.20 -18.48 4.03
N LYS A 306 26.51 -18.77 4.09
CA LYS A 306 27.13 -19.76 3.19
C LYS A 306 26.47 -21.13 3.33
N GLY A 307 26.21 -21.78 2.21
CA GLY A 307 25.49 -23.05 2.16
C GLY A 307 23.98 -22.92 2.11
N TYR A 308 23.44 -21.70 2.17
CA TYR A 308 22.02 -21.47 1.89
C TYR A 308 21.69 -21.88 0.47
N ASN A 309 20.66 -22.68 0.29
CA ASN A 309 20.32 -23.26 -1.02
C ASN A 309 18.81 -23.20 -1.29
N ALA A 310 18.21 -22.05 -1.08
CA ALA A 310 16.82 -21.78 -1.36
C ALA A 310 16.68 -20.37 -1.91
N PHE A 311 16.61 -20.25 -3.23
CA PHE A 311 16.61 -18.97 -3.92
C PHE A 311 15.41 -18.82 -4.85
N PHE A 312 15.01 -17.58 -5.02
CA PHE A 312 13.98 -17.20 -5.96
C PHE A 312 14.43 -15.97 -6.75
N THR A 313 14.04 -15.89 -8.01
CA THR A 313 14.24 -14.69 -8.83
C THR A 313 13.11 -14.52 -9.83
N ARG A 314 12.96 -13.31 -10.36
CA ARG A 314 11.98 -12.99 -11.39
C ARG A 314 12.62 -13.06 -12.77
N GLY A 315 12.09 -13.91 -13.65
CA GLY A 315 12.45 -13.91 -15.06
C GLY A 315 11.79 -12.73 -15.78
N LEU A 316 12.59 -11.99 -16.55
CA LEU A 316 12.13 -10.90 -17.41
C LEU A 316 12.57 -11.18 -18.84
N THR A 317 11.61 -11.18 -19.78
CA THR A 317 11.88 -11.40 -21.20
C THR A 317 12.92 -10.40 -21.73
N GLY A 318 13.96 -10.90 -22.40
CA GLY A 318 15.05 -10.08 -22.90
C GLY A 318 16.13 -9.71 -21.86
N TRP A 319 16.01 -10.17 -20.60
CA TRP A 319 16.96 -9.87 -19.51
C TRP A 319 17.72 -11.11 -19.02
N ILE A 320 18.17 -11.95 -19.95
CA ILE A 320 18.91 -13.19 -19.64
C ILE A 320 20.17 -12.91 -18.83
N GLU A 321 20.86 -11.79 -19.05
CA GLU A 321 22.11 -11.46 -18.33
C GLU A 321 21.86 -11.26 -16.83
N SER A 322 20.72 -10.70 -16.45
CA SER A 322 20.33 -10.63 -15.03
C SER A 322 20.13 -12.02 -14.44
N LEU A 323 19.46 -12.92 -15.16
CA LEU A 323 19.25 -14.30 -14.69
C LEU A 323 20.55 -15.09 -14.58
N LYS A 324 21.50 -14.88 -15.49
CA LYS A 324 22.87 -15.45 -15.38
C LYS A 324 23.58 -14.97 -14.14
N SER A 325 23.47 -13.67 -13.83
CA SER A 325 24.04 -13.09 -12.61
C SER A 325 23.42 -13.69 -11.36
N ASP A 326 22.10 -13.84 -11.31
CA ASP A 326 21.40 -14.46 -10.18
C ASP A 326 21.80 -15.91 -9.99
N LEU A 327 21.96 -16.68 -11.07
CA LEU A 327 22.46 -18.06 -11.02
C LEU A 327 23.88 -18.10 -10.45
N GLN A 328 24.76 -17.21 -10.89
CA GLN A 328 26.13 -17.13 -10.35
C GLN A 328 26.13 -16.81 -8.86
N VAL A 329 25.30 -15.88 -8.41
CA VAL A 329 25.14 -15.55 -6.98
C VAL A 329 24.63 -16.76 -6.18
N ALA A 330 23.63 -17.47 -6.70
CA ALA A 330 23.11 -18.67 -6.06
C ALA A 330 24.17 -19.78 -5.94
N GLN A 331 25.01 -19.98 -6.99
CA GLN A 331 26.14 -20.92 -6.97
C GLN A 331 27.19 -20.51 -5.94
N GLU A 332 27.53 -19.22 -5.90
CA GLU A 332 28.54 -18.69 -4.96
C GLU A 332 28.11 -18.90 -3.50
N ILE A 333 26.85 -18.61 -3.17
CA ILE A 333 26.34 -18.72 -1.79
C ILE A 333 26.17 -20.18 -1.38
N SER A 334 25.56 -20.99 -2.25
CA SER A 334 25.30 -22.41 -1.94
C SER A 334 26.55 -23.28 -2.01
N GLY A 335 27.55 -22.90 -2.79
CA GLY A 335 28.70 -23.74 -3.11
C GLY A 335 28.37 -24.91 -4.06
N LEU A 336 27.20 -24.90 -4.69
CA LEU A 336 26.72 -25.96 -5.56
C LEU A 336 26.74 -25.50 -7.03
N GLU A 337 27.11 -26.39 -7.94
CA GLU A 337 27.00 -26.17 -9.39
C GLU A 337 25.53 -25.98 -9.83
N ARG A 338 24.60 -26.70 -9.16
CA ARG A 338 23.17 -26.65 -9.42
C ARG A 338 22.43 -26.26 -8.15
N PRO A 339 22.32 -24.97 -7.85
CA PRO A 339 21.60 -24.49 -6.68
C PRO A 339 20.07 -24.65 -6.85
N ASN A 340 19.33 -24.68 -5.74
CA ASN A 340 17.88 -24.62 -5.74
C ASN A 340 17.43 -23.18 -6.01
N LEU A 341 17.54 -22.75 -7.28
CA LEU A 341 17.08 -21.45 -7.78
C LEU A 341 15.79 -21.65 -8.57
N ILE A 342 14.73 -20.98 -8.15
CA ILE A 342 13.42 -20.98 -8.79
C ILE A 342 13.23 -19.67 -9.54
N VAL A 343 12.85 -19.77 -10.81
CA VAL A 343 12.64 -18.62 -11.71
C VAL A 343 11.15 -18.44 -11.95
N TYR A 344 10.60 -17.28 -11.56
CA TYR A 344 9.21 -16.92 -11.70
C TYR A 344 8.96 -16.00 -12.89
N GLY A 345 8.19 -16.46 -13.86
CA GLY A 345 7.79 -15.68 -15.03
C GLY A 345 8.87 -15.55 -16.11
N GLY A 346 8.64 -14.64 -17.04
CA GLY A 346 9.45 -14.44 -18.22
C GLY A 346 8.97 -15.21 -19.46
N GLY A 347 9.56 -14.87 -20.61
CA GLY A 347 9.16 -15.42 -21.91
C GLY A 347 9.81 -16.75 -22.27
N ALA A 348 9.83 -17.05 -23.58
CA ALA A 348 10.40 -18.28 -24.13
C ALA A 348 11.92 -18.38 -23.88
N ASP A 349 12.62 -17.27 -23.99
CA ASP A 349 14.05 -17.14 -23.75
C ASP A 349 14.46 -17.54 -22.32
N ILE A 350 13.70 -17.07 -21.33
CA ILE A 350 13.92 -17.40 -19.92
C ILE A 350 13.63 -18.88 -19.66
N ARG A 351 12.58 -19.42 -20.29
CA ARG A 351 12.19 -20.84 -20.14
C ARG A 351 13.27 -21.75 -20.73
N GLU A 352 13.80 -21.40 -21.92
CA GLU A 352 14.87 -22.13 -22.57
C GLU A 352 16.13 -22.14 -21.69
N PHE A 353 16.54 -20.99 -21.17
CA PHE A 353 17.65 -20.87 -20.24
C PHE A 353 17.45 -21.77 -18.98
N CYS A 354 16.25 -21.76 -18.40
CA CYS A 354 15.97 -22.61 -17.24
C CYS A 354 16.07 -24.10 -17.57
N GLN A 355 15.65 -24.52 -18.77
CA GLN A 355 15.79 -25.91 -19.23
C GLN A 355 17.27 -26.31 -19.40
N GLU A 356 18.07 -25.46 -20.04
CA GLU A 356 19.49 -25.68 -20.24
C GLU A 356 20.28 -25.84 -18.93
N HIS A 357 19.91 -25.02 -17.91
CA HIS A 357 20.58 -24.99 -16.62
C HIS A 357 19.90 -25.87 -15.55
N SER A 358 18.85 -26.62 -15.93
CA SER A 358 18.05 -27.47 -15.00
C SER A 358 17.45 -26.70 -13.82
N LEU A 359 17.04 -25.45 -14.04
CA LEU A 359 16.37 -24.61 -13.05
C LEU A 359 14.86 -24.85 -13.06
N LEU A 360 14.22 -24.73 -11.90
CA LEU A 360 12.76 -24.79 -11.81
C LEU A 360 12.15 -23.48 -12.33
N TYR A 361 11.43 -23.57 -13.45
CA TYR A 361 10.68 -22.47 -14.02
C TYR A 361 9.21 -22.53 -13.55
N VAL A 362 8.68 -21.41 -13.09
CA VAL A 362 7.27 -21.24 -12.69
C VAL A 362 6.64 -20.16 -13.56
N THR A 363 5.57 -20.50 -14.24
CA THR A 363 4.84 -19.57 -15.11
C THR A 363 4.17 -18.49 -14.26
N ASP A 364 4.37 -17.22 -14.62
CA ASP A 364 3.62 -16.13 -13.99
C ASP A 364 2.14 -16.14 -14.41
N PHE A 365 1.34 -15.34 -13.69
CA PHE A 365 -0.11 -15.27 -13.94
C PHE A 365 -0.46 -14.77 -15.35
N ILE A 366 0.40 -13.95 -15.95
CA ILE A 366 0.21 -13.39 -17.29
C ILE A 366 0.40 -14.47 -18.34
N ASN A 367 1.46 -15.26 -18.21
CA ASN A 367 1.77 -16.33 -19.16
C ASN A 367 0.94 -17.60 -18.95
N ALA A 368 0.34 -17.79 -17.79
CA ALA A 368 -0.58 -18.90 -17.51
C ALA A 368 -1.94 -18.76 -18.26
N LYS A 369 -2.28 -17.56 -18.75
CA LYS A 369 -3.51 -17.28 -19.51
C LYS A 369 -3.34 -17.42 -21.02
N LYS A 370 -2.13 -17.61 -21.52
CA LYS A 370 -1.84 -17.89 -22.93
C LYS A 370 -1.75 -19.40 -23.18
#